data_d096cc1947c51d797d52c7a52327d544
#
_entry.id   d096cc1947c51d797d52c7a52327d544
#
_cell.length_a   1.000
_cell.length_b   1.000
_cell.length_c   1.000
_cell.angle_alpha   90.00
_cell.angle_beta   90.00
_cell.angle_gamma   90.00
#
_symmetry.space_group_name_H-M   'P 1'
#
loop_
_entity.id
_entity.type
_entity.pdbx_description
1 polymer ?
#
loop_
_entity_poly.entity_id
_entity_poly.type
_entity_poly.pdbx_seq_one_letter_code
_entity_poly.pdbx_strand_id
1 'polypeptide(L)'
;MAIRQPRWKEVEYSRSKIIKAGKIVRKNESTPEQISVATSVIDNWRAAHAYPLHVIYMHLRGMSKDRDDIIVAERLKRLDSIINKLKRQPTMSLWEMQDLGGCRFIVPTVAEVYSYAEQYKNSRIRHKLVNTYDYIASPKTSGYRSLHLVFQFQSDTESKQSYNQNMMIEIQFRTHLQHVWATAVETIGLFTKQALKAGQGDEDIKRFFVLISSLFAIRENCQVVPGTLADQTELISEVEQLNDRHHILRAIRVAVGHEVDRQHDKKGYYILILNYETKRLRVRYFQASEAEEANAIYSQIESQRSETKIDAVLVR
;
A
#
# COMPACT_ATOMS: atom_id res chain seq x y z
N MET A 1 15.89 24.76 25.77
CA MET A 1 15.67 23.29 25.60
C MET A 1 15.80 22.95 24.12
N ALA A 2 16.84 22.24 23.71
CA ALA A 2 16.99 21.81 22.34
C ALA A 2 15.88 20.78 22.04
N ILE A 3 14.99 21.08 21.11
CA ILE A 3 13.99 20.14 20.60
C ILE A 3 14.81 19.00 19.98
N ARG A 4 14.82 17.84 20.65
CA ARG A 4 15.42 16.62 20.09
C ARG A 4 14.71 16.35 18.78
N GLN A 5 15.41 16.55 17.65
CA GLN A 5 14.88 16.10 16.36
C GLN A 5 14.57 14.61 16.46
N PRO A 6 13.39 14.23 16.11
CA PRO A 6 12.98 12.84 16.11
C PRO A 6 13.97 12.01 15.26
N ARG A 7 14.30 10.82 15.73
CA ARG A 7 15.35 10.00 15.11
C ARG A 7 14.72 8.89 14.27
N TRP A 8 14.74 9.07 12.96
CA TRP A 8 14.33 8.01 12.03
C TRP A 8 15.14 6.74 12.26
N LYS A 9 14.49 5.57 12.16
CA LYS A 9 15.17 4.30 12.27
C LYS A 9 16.21 4.15 11.15
N GLU A 10 17.41 3.73 11.52
CA GLU A 10 18.49 3.41 10.59
C GLU A 10 18.56 1.90 10.36
N VAL A 11 19.30 1.50 9.32
CA VAL A 11 19.55 0.08 9.02
C VAL A 11 20.58 -0.45 10.01
N GLU A 12 20.16 -1.35 10.90
CA GLU A 12 21.00 -1.96 11.94
C GLU A 12 21.66 -3.27 11.48
N TYR A 13 21.19 -3.85 10.39
CA TYR A 13 21.60 -5.18 9.95
C TYR A 13 22.24 -5.17 8.56
N SER A 14 23.22 -6.04 8.37
CA SER A 14 23.87 -6.21 7.07
C SER A 14 22.91 -6.80 6.02
N ARG A 15 23.21 -6.55 4.74
CA ARG A 15 22.48 -7.15 3.60
C ARG A 15 22.29 -8.65 3.74
N SER A 16 23.34 -9.37 4.13
CA SER A 16 23.29 -10.82 4.30
C SER A 16 22.31 -11.26 5.40
N LYS A 17 22.26 -10.52 6.52
CA LYS A 17 21.28 -10.78 7.61
C LYS A 17 19.85 -10.53 7.15
N ILE A 18 19.60 -9.44 6.40
CA ILE A 18 18.28 -9.11 5.85
C ILE A 18 17.80 -10.20 4.88
N ILE A 19 18.66 -10.63 3.95
CA ILE A 19 18.35 -11.73 3.03
C ILE A 19 18.06 -13.03 3.80
N LYS A 20 18.90 -13.36 4.80
CA LYS A 20 18.72 -14.55 5.63
C LYS A 20 17.40 -14.52 6.40
N ALA A 21 17.03 -13.38 6.97
CA ALA A 21 15.75 -13.21 7.69
C ALA A 21 14.55 -13.51 6.78
N GLY A 22 14.54 -12.97 5.55
CA GLY A 22 13.51 -13.29 4.56
C GLY A 22 13.43 -14.78 4.21
N LYS A 23 14.56 -15.50 4.19
CA LYS A 23 14.59 -16.94 3.96
C LYS A 23 14.04 -17.73 5.15
N ILE A 24 14.32 -17.29 6.38
CA ILE A 24 13.87 -17.97 7.62
C ILE A 24 12.33 -17.92 7.72
N VAL A 25 11.72 -16.75 7.57
CA VAL A 25 10.24 -16.60 7.71
C VAL A 25 9.45 -17.32 6.61
N ARG A 26 10.12 -17.73 5.53
CA ARG A 26 9.53 -18.48 4.42
C ARG A 26 9.46 -19.98 4.70
N LYS A 27 10.42 -20.51 5.49
CA LYS A 27 10.52 -21.94 5.78
C LYS A 27 9.51 -22.37 6.84
N ASN A 28 8.81 -23.47 6.61
CA ASN A 28 7.88 -24.04 7.58
C ASN A 28 8.60 -24.72 8.77
N GLU A 29 9.89 -25.07 8.61
CA GLU A 29 10.70 -25.81 9.58
C GLU A 29 11.50 -24.90 10.53
N SER A 30 11.32 -23.57 10.45
CA SER A 30 12.05 -22.64 11.33
C SER A 30 11.48 -22.67 12.74
N THR A 31 12.36 -22.65 13.76
CA THR A 31 11.90 -22.62 15.16
C THR A 31 11.28 -21.27 15.53
N PRO A 32 10.42 -21.21 16.58
CA PRO A 32 9.85 -19.94 17.04
C PRO A 32 10.91 -18.87 17.33
N GLU A 33 12.04 -19.25 17.91
CA GLU A 33 13.15 -18.35 18.23
C GLU A 33 13.79 -17.80 16.95
N GLN A 34 14.00 -18.64 15.93
CA GLN A 34 14.52 -18.22 14.63
C GLN A 34 13.56 -17.25 13.93
N ILE A 35 12.26 -17.55 14.00
CA ILE A 35 11.23 -16.68 13.42
C ILE A 35 11.21 -15.33 14.15
N SER A 36 11.27 -15.31 15.48
CA SER A 36 11.27 -14.08 16.28
C SER A 36 12.47 -13.19 15.93
N VAL A 37 13.69 -13.75 15.88
CA VAL A 37 14.89 -13.01 15.48
C VAL A 37 14.78 -12.51 14.04
N ALA A 38 14.31 -13.33 13.10
CA ALA A 38 14.15 -12.93 11.71
C ALA A 38 13.11 -11.81 11.56
N THR A 39 12.02 -11.88 12.32
CA THR A 39 10.96 -10.85 12.34
C THR A 39 11.51 -9.52 12.81
N SER A 40 12.35 -9.49 13.85
CA SER A 40 13.01 -8.25 14.32
C SER A 40 13.91 -7.62 13.25
N VAL A 41 14.64 -8.44 12.48
CA VAL A 41 15.46 -7.96 11.34
C VAL A 41 14.58 -7.39 10.23
N ILE A 42 13.48 -8.06 9.91
CA ILE A 42 12.52 -7.59 8.88
C ILE A 42 11.88 -6.27 9.31
N ASP A 43 11.50 -6.16 10.60
CA ASP A 43 10.87 -4.95 11.12
C ASP A 43 11.84 -3.76 11.13
N ASN A 44 13.11 -3.95 11.49
CA ASN A 44 14.12 -2.89 11.37
C ASN A 44 14.28 -2.44 9.91
N TRP A 45 14.43 -3.39 8.96
CA TRP A 45 14.56 -3.08 7.53
C TRP A 45 13.33 -2.33 7.00
N ARG A 46 12.13 -2.75 7.38
CA ARG A 46 10.87 -2.08 7.08
C ARG A 46 10.83 -0.67 7.66
N ALA A 47 11.12 -0.52 8.96
CA ALA A 47 11.08 0.76 9.67
C ALA A 47 12.09 1.77 9.10
N ALA A 48 13.25 1.31 8.65
CA ALA A 48 14.26 2.15 8.01
C ALA A 48 13.76 2.76 6.69
N HIS A 49 12.79 2.14 5.98
CA HIS A 49 12.17 2.72 4.80
C HIS A 49 11.30 3.95 5.09
N ALA A 50 10.96 4.24 6.37
CA ALA A 50 10.09 5.36 6.72
C ALA A 50 10.69 6.71 6.31
N TYR A 51 11.99 6.93 6.49
CA TYR A 51 12.64 8.18 6.08
C TYR A 51 12.66 8.36 4.55
N PRO A 52 13.18 7.40 3.74
CA PRO A 52 13.08 7.47 2.28
C PRO A 52 11.66 7.69 1.76
N LEU A 53 10.71 6.99 2.35
CA LEU A 53 9.29 7.11 2.02
C LEU A 53 8.77 8.53 2.28
N HIS A 54 9.07 9.08 3.46
CA HIS A 54 8.65 10.42 3.84
C HIS A 54 9.24 11.51 2.90
N VAL A 55 10.51 11.39 2.52
CA VAL A 55 11.14 12.35 1.58
C VAL A 55 10.41 12.35 0.23
N ILE A 56 10.13 11.17 -0.33
CA ILE A 56 9.38 11.02 -1.59
C ILE A 56 7.95 11.54 -1.43
N TYR A 57 7.28 11.21 -0.32
CA TYR A 57 5.95 11.70 -0.02
C TYR A 57 5.89 13.24 0.03
N MET A 58 6.85 13.90 0.71
CA MET A 58 6.87 15.37 0.80
C MET A 58 7.07 16.02 -0.57
N HIS A 59 7.85 15.41 -1.46
CA HIS A 59 7.99 15.88 -2.83
C HIS A 59 6.64 15.80 -3.58
N LEU A 60 5.97 14.64 -3.52
CA LEU A 60 4.64 14.44 -4.12
C LEU A 60 3.60 15.41 -3.57
N ARG A 61 3.63 15.68 -2.27
CA ARG A 61 2.79 16.70 -1.62
C ARG A 61 3.05 18.10 -2.17
N GLY A 62 4.32 18.42 -2.44
CA GLY A 62 4.68 19.69 -3.08
C GLY A 62 4.07 19.84 -4.47
N MET A 63 4.02 18.76 -5.26
CA MET A 63 3.43 18.76 -6.60
C MET A 63 1.90 18.93 -6.60
N SER A 64 1.23 18.60 -5.50
CA SER A 64 -0.24 18.73 -5.36
C SER A 64 -0.68 19.93 -4.52
N LYS A 65 0.23 20.89 -4.24
CA LYS A 65 0.03 21.91 -3.20
C LYS A 65 -1.26 22.73 -3.34
N ASP A 66 -1.66 23.05 -4.57
CA ASP A 66 -2.79 23.94 -4.84
C ASP A 66 -4.01 23.17 -5.43
N ARG A 67 -4.09 21.86 -5.14
CA ARG A 67 -5.11 20.96 -5.68
C ARG A 67 -5.76 20.16 -4.56
N ASP A 68 -6.99 20.51 -4.19
CA ASP A 68 -7.77 19.80 -3.15
C ASP A 68 -8.38 18.47 -3.65
N ASP A 69 -8.46 18.30 -4.96
CA ASP A 69 -8.96 17.09 -5.63
C ASP A 69 -7.88 16.00 -5.80
N ILE A 70 -6.65 16.25 -5.37
CA ILE A 70 -5.54 15.29 -5.40
C ILE A 70 -5.31 14.73 -3.99
N ILE A 71 -5.29 13.40 -3.88
CA ILE A 71 -4.98 12.72 -2.63
C ILE A 71 -3.58 12.14 -2.70
N VAL A 72 -2.72 12.52 -1.75
CA VAL A 72 -1.39 11.93 -1.59
C VAL A 72 -1.32 11.21 -0.25
N ALA A 73 -0.94 9.94 -0.26
CA ALA A 73 -0.82 9.13 0.94
C ALA A 73 0.48 8.31 0.91
N GLU A 74 1.02 8.04 2.10
CA GLU A 74 2.20 7.18 2.28
C GLU A 74 1.86 6.01 3.21
N ARG A 75 2.52 4.88 3.00
CA ARG A 75 2.35 3.69 3.84
C ARG A 75 3.58 2.79 3.83
N LEU A 76 4.04 2.38 5.00
CA LEU A 76 4.91 1.20 5.14
C LEU A 76 4.07 -0.08 4.99
N LYS A 77 4.62 -1.06 4.27
CA LYS A 77 3.99 -2.37 4.11
C LYS A 77 3.89 -3.09 5.45
N ARG A 78 2.73 -3.67 5.77
CA ARG A 78 2.54 -4.43 7.01
C ARG A 78 3.47 -5.63 7.07
N LEU A 79 3.94 -5.96 8.26
CA LEU A 79 4.88 -7.07 8.49
C LEU A 79 4.32 -8.40 7.97
N ASP A 80 3.07 -8.74 8.29
CA ASP A 80 2.42 -9.96 7.77
C ASP A 80 2.31 -9.95 6.24
N SER A 81 2.06 -8.78 5.64
CA SER A 81 2.00 -8.67 4.18
C SER A 81 3.37 -8.91 3.53
N ILE A 82 4.46 -8.54 4.23
CA ILE A 82 5.83 -8.84 3.82
C ILE A 82 6.06 -10.34 3.88
N ILE A 83 5.78 -10.97 5.04
CA ILE A 83 5.96 -12.40 5.27
C ILE A 83 5.13 -13.21 4.28
N ASN A 84 3.86 -12.88 4.11
CA ASN A 84 2.97 -13.56 3.18
C ASN A 84 3.40 -13.40 1.71
N LYS A 85 3.97 -12.24 1.33
CA LYS A 85 4.52 -12.03 -0.01
C LYS A 85 5.76 -12.91 -0.23
N LEU A 86 6.65 -12.99 0.75
CA LEU A 86 7.83 -13.85 0.70
C LEU A 86 7.47 -15.35 0.61
N LYS A 87 6.43 -15.78 1.32
CA LYS A 87 5.92 -17.17 1.25
C LYS A 87 5.33 -17.51 -0.13
N ARG A 88 4.58 -16.59 -0.73
CA ARG A 88 3.96 -16.78 -2.06
C ARG A 88 4.95 -16.69 -3.21
N GLN A 89 6.07 -15.97 -3.03
CA GLN A 89 7.10 -15.78 -4.04
C GLN A 89 8.44 -16.32 -3.54
N PRO A 90 8.67 -17.63 -3.64
CA PRO A 90 9.84 -18.29 -3.03
C PRO A 90 11.21 -17.81 -3.57
N THR A 91 11.25 -17.26 -4.77
CA THR A 91 12.47 -16.72 -5.40
C THR A 91 12.77 -15.28 -5.01
N MET A 92 11.78 -14.54 -4.45
CA MET A 92 11.93 -13.14 -4.09
C MET A 92 12.87 -12.98 -2.89
N SER A 93 13.81 -12.05 -2.98
CA SER A 93 14.62 -11.61 -1.87
C SER A 93 13.93 -10.47 -1.10
N LEU A 94 13.99 -10.49 0.24
CA LEU A 94 13.52 -9.36 1.05
C LEU A 94 14.27 -8.07 0.71
N TRP A 95 15.56 -8.15 0.39
CA TRP A 95 16.41 -7.04 0.00
C TRP A 95 15.97 -6.35 -1.31
N GLU A 96 15.30 -7.11 -2.19
CA GLU A 96 14.83 -6.65 -3.50
C GLU A 96 13.34 -6.31 -3.53
N MET A 97 12.68 -6.37 -2.37
CA MET A 97 11.26 -6.05 -2.27
C MET A 97 11.02 -4.56 -2.51
N GLN A 98 10.29 -4.22 -3.57
CA GLN A 98 10.15 -2.85 -4.07
C GLN A 98 9.04 -2.05 -3.37
N ASP A 99 8.16 -2.70 -2.63
CA ASP A 99 6.95 -2.11 -2.06
C ASP A 99 6.93 -2.12 -0.51
N LEU A 100 8.12 -2.10 0.13
CA LEU A 100 8.21 -1.94 1.59
C LEU A 100 7.74 -0.56 2.04
N GLY A 101 8.11 0.49 1.30
CA GLY A 101 7.54 1.82 1.39
C GLY A 101 6.76 2.13 0.12
N GLY A 102 5.57 2.69 0.25
CA GLY A 102 4.73 3.03 -0.90
C GLY A 102 4.00 4.35 -0.72
N CYS A 103 4.01 5.17 -1.77
CA CYS A 103 3.18 6.34 -1.91
C CYS A 103 2.02 6.07 -2.86
N ARG A 104 0.89 6.73 -2.63
CA ARG A 104 -0.23 6.82 -3.57
C ARG A 104 -0.42 8.27 -3.96
N PHE A 105 -0.56 8.51 -5.25
CA PHE A 105 -0.87 9.81 -5.82
C PHE A 105 -2.14 9.64 -6.67
N ILE A 106 -3.26 10.17 -6.18
CA ILE A 106 -4.59 9.90 -6.70
C ILE A 106 -5.13 11.19 -7.31
N VAL A 107 -5.49 11.13 -8.59
CA VAL A 107 -5.92 12.27 -9.42
C VAL A 107 -7.26 11.98 -10.09
N PRO A 108 -7.96 13.01 -10.62
CA PRO A 108 -9.24 12.82 -11.28
C PRO A 108 -9.18 11.99 -12.57
N THR A 109 -8.16 12.18 -13.41
CA THR A 109 -8.14 11.65 -14.78
C THR A 109 -6.88 10.84 -15.10
N VAL A 110 -7.00 9.96 -16.10
CA VAL A 110 -5.87 9.17 -16.62
C VAL A 110 -4.79 10.06 -17.25
N ALA A 111 -5.19 11.14 -17.92
CA ALA A 111 -4.24 12.10 -18.48
C ALA A 111 -3.37 12.74 -17.39
N GLU A 112 -3.97 13.09 -16.24
CA GLU A 112 -3.23 13.59 -15.08
C GLU A 112 -2.32 12.53 -14.45
N VAL A 113 -2.73 11.26 -14.41
CA VAL A 113 -1.86 10.16 -13.94
C VAL A 113 -0.55 10.17 -14.71
N TYR A 114 -0.60 10.21 -16.05
CA TYR A 114 0.61 10.23 -16.88
C TYR A 114 1.37 11.56 -16.76
N SER A 115 0.67 12.69 -16.75
CA SER A 115 1.28 14.01 -16.63
C SER A 115 2.08 14.14 -15.34
N TYR A 116 1.50 13.81 -14.18
CA TYR A 116 2.20 13.87 -12.89
C TYR A 116 3.32 12.84 -12.77
N ALA A 117 3.16 11.65 -13.32
CA ALA A 117 4.23 10.66 -13.36
C ALA A 117 5.44 11.13 -14.16
N GLU A 118 5.22 11.75 -15.33
CA GLU A 118 6.29 12.37 -16.13
C GLU A 118 6.91 13.57 -15.42
N GLN A 119 6.10 14.44 -14.82
CA GLN A 119 6.60 15.56 -14.03
C GLN A 119 7.49 15.08 -12.88
N TYR A 120 7.11 14.01 -12.19
CA TYR A 120 7.92 13.42 -11.12
C TYR A 120 9.25 12.87 -11.64
N LYS A 121 9.24 12.10 -12.74
CA LYS A 121 10.47 11.55 -13.36
C LYS A 121 11.44 12.64 -13.80
N ASN A 122 10.92 13.74 -14.34
CA ASN A 122 11.71 14.86 -14.86
C ASN A 122 12.05 15.92 -13.80
N SER A 123 11.59 15.72 -12.55
CA SER A 123 11.90 16.62 -11.45
C SER A 123 13.35 16.46 -10.99
N ARG A 124 13.88 17.51 -10.31
CA ARG A 124 15.25 17.51 -9.79
C ARG A 124 15.39 16.60 -8.55
N ILE A 125 15.10 15.31 -8.72
CA ILE A 125 15.28 14.29 -7.69
C ILE A 125 16.60 13.53 -7.91
N ARG A 126 17.18 13.07 -6.81
CA ARG A 126 18.43 12.26 -6.84
C ARG A 126 18.14 10.75 -6.91
N HIS A 127 16.90 10.37 -6.64
CA HIS A 127 16.48 8.97 -6.60
C HIS A 127 16.52 8.38 -8.00
N LYS A 128 17.04 7.15 -8.10
CA LYS A 128 17.15 6.44 -9.38
C LYS A 128 15.85 5.71 -9.69
N LEU A 129 15.24 5.98 -10.85
CA LEU A 129 14.14 5.16 -11.37
C LEU A 129 14.66 3.77 -11.71
N VAL A 130 14.07 2.73 -11.11
CA VAL A 130 14.47 1.33 -11.29
C VAL A 130 13.48 0.60 -12.19
N ASN A 131 12.17 0.77 -11.94
CA ASN A 131 11.13 0.10 -12.70
C ASN A 131 9.93 1.01 -12.95
N THR A 132 9.25 0.75 -14.06
CA THR A 132 7.95 1.33 -14.41
C THR A 132 7.00 0.18 -14.76
N TYR A 133 5.82 0.14 -14.13
CA TYR A 133 4.77 -0.83 -14.45
C TYR A 133 3.49 -0.08 -14.80
N ASP A 134 3.07 -0.18 -16.06
CA ASP A 134 1.86 0.47 -16.55
C ASP A 134 0.71 -0.54 -16.63
N TYR A 135 -0.02 -0.66 -15.52
CA TYR A 135 -1.22 -1.49 -15.44
C TYR A 135 -2.50 -0.74 -15.88
N ILE A 136 -2.37 0.51 -16.39
CA ILE A 136 -3.47 1.21 -17.05
C ILE A 136 -3.50 0.81 -18.53
N ALA A 137 -2.35 0.86 -19.21
CA ALA A 137 -2.20 0.43 -20.57
C ALA A 137 -2.29 -1.10 -20.71
N SER A 138 -1.82 -1.86 -19.72
CA SER A 138 -1.86 -3.33 -19.68
C SER A 138 -2.45 -3.83 -18.36
N PRO A 139 -3.80 -3.83 -18.23
CA PRO A 139 -4.48 -4.23 -16.99
C PRO A 139 -4.14 -5.67 -16.61
N LYS A 140 -4.01 -5.91 -15.30
CA LYS A 140 -3.87 -7.29 -14.80
C LYS A 140 -5.16 -8.06 -14.98
N THR A 141 -5.07 -9.35 -15.19
CA THR A 141 -6.23 -10.26 -15.31
C THR A 141 -7.14 -10.22 -14.07
N SER A 142 -6.61 -9.80 -12.91
CA SER A 142 -7.40 -9.56 -11.69
C SER A 142 -8.24 -8.28 -11.71
N GLY A 143 -8.14 -7.45 -12.74
CA GLY A 143 -8.78 -6.15 -12.83
C GLY A 143 -7.96 -4.99 -12.24
N TYR A 144 -6.78 -5.24 -11.70
CA TYR A 144 -5.97 -4.19 -11.11
C TYR A 144 -5.39 -3.24 -12.15
N ARG A 145 -5.56 -1.92 -11.95
CA ARG A 145 -5.07 -0.85 -12.81
C ARG A 145 -4.40 0.25 -11.97
N SER A 146 -3.21 0.67 -12.37
CA SER A 146 -2.41 1.74 -11.76
C SER A 146 -1.13 1.93 -12.58
N LEU A 147 -0.54 3.12 -12.58
CA LEU A 147 0.83 3.32 -13.04
C LEU A 147 1.77 3.30 -11.83
N HIS A 148 2.77 2.42 -11.83
CA HIS A 148 3.76 2.32 -10.76
C HIS A 148 5.13 2.79 -11.23
N LEU A 149 5.74 3.66 -10.44
CA LEU A 149 7.15 4.01 -10.55
C LEU A 149 7.87 3.50 -9.30
N VAL A 150 8.98 2.79 -9.49
CA VAL A 150 9.81 2.31 -8.38
C VAL A 150 11.13 3.07 -8.40
N PHE A 151 11.40 3.78 -7.32
CA PHE A 151 12.64 4.52 -7.15
C PHE A 151 13.51 3.90 -6.08
N GLN A 152 14.80 3.80 -6.38
CA GLN A 152 15.83 3.56 -5.38
C GLN A 152 16.20 4.89 -4.73
N PHE A 153 16.04 4.97 -3.42
CA PHE A 153 16.37 6.17 -2.66
C PHE A 153 17.87 6.47 -2.69
N GLN A 154 18.20 7.75 -2.86
CA GLN A 154 19.57 8.27 -2.75
C GLN A 154 19.55 9.63 -2.06
N SER A 155 20.57 9.89 -1.23
CA SER A 155 20.80 11.16 -0.54
C SER A 155 22.30 11.51 -0.59
N ASP A 156 22.59 12.79 -0.84
CA ASP A 156 23.96 13.33 -0.76
C ASP A 156 24.26 13.91 0.63
N THR A 157 23.24 14.05 1.47
CA THR A 157 23.40 14.53 2.84
C THR A 157 24.17 13.49 3.64
N GLU A 158 25.34 13.85 4.18
CA GLU A 158 26.24 12.95 4.90
C GLU A 158 25.51 12.15 6.01
N SER A 159 24.71 12.83 6.84
CA SER A 159 23.93 12.20 7.92
C SER A 159 22.82 11.27 7.42
N LYS A 160 22.58 11.18 6.10
CA LYS A 160 21.53 10.36 5.48
C LYS A 160 22.06 9.30 4.50
N GLN A 161 23.36 9.21 4.36
CA GLN A 161 24.00 8.21 3.48
C GLN A 161 23.74 6.76 3.93
N SER A 162 23.44 6.54 5.22
CA SER A 162 23.05 5.23 5.75
C SER A 162 21.79 4.65 5.05
N TYR A 163 20.97 5.50 4.43
CA TYR A 163 19.79 5.10 3.67
C TYR A 163 20.08 4.77 2.19
N ASN A 164 21.31 4.99 1.70
CA ASN A 164 21.73 4.65 0.33
C ASN A 164 22.00 3.13 0.17
N GLN A 165 21.11 2.27 0.69
CA GLN A 165 21.30 0.82 0.78
C GLN A 165 20.23 0.03 0.02
N ASN A 166 19.98 0.38 -1.24
CA ASN A 166 18.96 -0.31 -2.04
C ASN A 166 17.52 -0.18 -1.48
N MET A 167 17.22 0.94 -0.82
CA MET A 167 15.87 1.20 -0.33
C MET A 167 14.96 1.60 -1.49
N MET A 168 13.98 0.73 -1.78
CA MET A 168 13.03 0.91 -2.86
C MET A 168 11.73 1.51 -2.34
N ILE A 169 11.25 2.56 -3.02
CA ILE A 169 9.96 3.17 -2.76
C ILE A 169 9.11 3.09 -4.02
N GLU A 170 7.92 2.50 -3.89
CA GLU A 170 6.94 2.40 -4.96
C GLU A 170 5.98 3.59 -4.91
N ILE A 171 5.84 4.31 -6.02
CA ILE A 171 4.83 5.36 -6.19
C ILE A 171 3.73 4.81 -7.09
N GLN A 172 2.49 4.80 -6.60
CA GLN A 172 1.30 4.34 -7.31
C GLN A 172 0.48 5.55 -7.75
N PHE A 173 0.56 5.90 -9.03
CA PHE A 173 -0.30 6.91 -9.62
C PHE A 173 -1.61 6.27 -10.07
N ARG A 174 -2.75 6.82 -9.65
CA ARG A 174 -4.08 6.26 -9.88
C ARG A 174 -5.09 7.36 -10.15
N THR A 175 -6.16 7.00 -10.85
CA THR A 175 -7.39 7.81 -10.82
C THR A 175 -8.19 7.51 -9.56
N HIS A 176 -9.18 8.36 -9.25
CA HIS A 176 -10.14 8.08 -8.17
C HIS A 176 -10.87 6.75 -8.37
N LEU A 177 -11.29 6.41 -9.61
CA LEU A 177 -11.98 5.16 -9.90
C LEU A 177 -11.07 3.94 -9.65
N GLN A 178 -9.82 4.01 -10.10
CA GLN A 178 -8.84 2.93 -9.85
C GLN A 178 -8.54 2.78 -8.35
N HIS A 179 -8.54 3.89 -7.60
CA HIS A 179 -8.35 3.85 -6.16
C HIS A 179 -9.55 3.24 -5.43
N VAL A 180 -10.75 3.67 -5.76
CA VAL A 180 -12.01 3.11 -5.20
C VAL A 180 -12.09 1.61 -5.47
N TRP A 181 -11.81 1.18 -6.70
CA TRP A 181 -11.78 -0.24 -7.04
C TRP A 181 -10.79 -1.02 -6.15
N ALA A 182 -9.54 -0.54 -6.05
CA ALA A 182 -8.52 -1.23 -5.26
C ALA A 182 -8.87 -1.28 -3.76
N THR A 183 -9.51 -0.24 -3.24
CA THR A 183 -9.99 -0.19 -1.84
C THR A 183 -11.13 -1.17 -1.62
N ALA A 184 -12.11 -1.23 -2.53
CA ALA A 184 -13.23 -2.16 -2.44
C ALA A 184 -12.77 -3.63 -2.45
N VAL A 185 -11.81 -3.99 -3.32
CA VAL A 185 -11.20 -5.33 -3.35
C VAL A 185 -10.51 -5.67 -2.03
N GLU A 186 -9.74 -4.72 -1.46
CA GLU A 186 -9.10 -4.93 -0.15
C GLU A 186 -10.13 -5.11 0.96
N THR A 187 -11.18 -4.28 0.95
CA THR A 187 -12.25 -4.31 1.95
C THR A 187 -12.99 -5.66 1.92
N ILE A 188 -13.45 -6.10 0.75
CA ILE A 188 -14.14 -7.40 0.63
C ILE A 188 -13.20 -8.55 0.98
N GLY A 189 -11.92 -8.50 0.58
CA GLY A 189 -10.93 -9.50 0.97
C GLY A 189 -10.77 -9.64 2.48
N LEU A 190 -10.82 -8.54 3.23
CA LEU A 190 -10.80 -8.55 4.69
C LEU A 190 -12.08 -9.16 5.28
N PHE A 191 -13.26 -8.78 4.78
CA PHE A 191 -14.55 -9.29 5.27
C PHE A 191 -14.74 -10.77 5.01
N THR A 192 -14.36 -11.24 3.83
CA THR A 192 -14.48 -12.65 3.44
C THR A 192 -13.32 -13.52 3.92
N LYS A 193 -12.31 -12.91 4.56
CA LYS A 193 -11.02 -13.55 4.92
C LYS A 193 -10.32 -14.19 3.71
N GLN A 194 -10.55 -13.64 2.51
CA GLN A 194 -9.99 -14.12 1.25
C GLN A 194 -8.90 -13.16 0.74
N ALA A 195 -7.84 -13.71 0.16
CA ALA A 195 -6.77 -12.91 -0.43
C ALA A 195 -7.11 -12.51 -1.89
N LEU A 196 -8.26 -11.87 -2.12
CA LEU A 196 -8.78 -11.50 -3.45
C LEU A 196 -7.75 -10.70 -4.28
N LYS A 197 -7.05 -9.76 -3.64
CA LYS A 197 -6.01 -8.96 -4.30
C LYS A 197 -4.82 -9.80 -4.78
N ALA A 198 -4.62 -10.97 -4.20
CA ALA A 198 -3.61 -11.95 -4.61
C ALA A 198 -4.14 -12.99 -5.62
N GLY A 199 -5.37 -12.80 -6.12
CA GLY A 199 -6.01 -13.73 -7.03
C GLY A 199 -6.57 -15.00 -6.38
N GLN A 200 -6.66 -15.02 -5.03
CA GLN A 200 -7.24 -16.14 -4.27
C GLN A 200 -8.64 -15.76 -3.79
N GLY A 201 -9.55 -16.73 -3.72
CA GLY A 201 -10.91 -16.52 -3.22
C GLY A 201 -11.99 -16.99 -4.20
N ASP A 202 -13.24 -16.66 -3.88
CA ASP A 202 -14.42 -17.01 -4.66
C ASP A 202 -14.33 -16.44 -6.08
N GLU A 203 -14.53 -17.29 -7.08
CA GLU A 203 -14.38 -16.95 -8.51
C GLU A 203 -15.43 -15.92 -8.95
N ASP A 204 -16.67 -16.01 -8.45
CA ASP A 204 -17.73 -15.07 -8.76
C ASP A 204 -17.43 -13.68 -8.20
N ILE A 205 -16.89 -13.60 -6.98
CA ILE A 205 -16.46 -12.32 -6.39
C ILE A 205 -15.29 -11.73 -7.18
N LYS A 206 -14.31 -12.54 -7.57
CA LYS A 206 -13.20 -12.09 -8.42
C LYS A 206 -13.70 -11.60 -9.77
N ARG A 207 -14.62 -12.36 -10.40
CA ARG A 207 -15.22 -11.99 -11.68
C ARG A 207 -15.99 -10.68 -11.57
N PHE A 208 -16.79 -10.48 -10.52
CA PHE A 208 -17.45 -9.21 -10.26
C PHE A 208 -16.48 -8.02 -10.28
N PHE A 209 -15.35 -8.11 -9.57
CA PHE A 209 -14.38 -7.02 -9.56
C PHE A 209 -13.67 -6.82 -10.89
N VAL A 210 -13.43 -7.87 -11.65
CA VAL A 210 -12.88 -7.78 -13.02
C VAL A 210 -13.83 -7.00 -13.93
N LEU A 211 -15.14 -7.29 -13.88
CA LEU A 211 -16.16 -6.59 -14.65
C LEU A 211 -16.28 -5.11 -14.26
N ILE A 212 -16.31 -4.82 -12.95
CA ILE A 212 -16.32 -3.43 -12.45
C ILE A 212 -15.07 -2.66 -12.94
N SER A 213 -13.90 -3.30 -12.95
CA SER A 213 -12.69 -2.66 -13.48
C SER A 213 -12.81 -2.35 -14.97
N SER A 214 -13.43 -3.23 -15.75
CA SER A 214 -13.66 -3.01 -17.18
C SER A 214 -14.67 -1.89 -17.44
N LEU A 215 -15.74 -1.81 -16.65
CA LEU A 215 -16.69 -0.69 -16.70
C LEU A 215 -16.00 0.65 -16.38
N PHE A 216 -15.12 0.67 -15.37
CA PHE A 216 -14.32 1.86 -15.07
C PHE A 216 -13.31 2.17 -16.19
N ALA A 217 -12.74 1.17 -16.86
CA ALA A 217 -11.86 1.37 -17.99
C ALA A 217 -12.58 2.01 -19.19
N ILE A 218 -13.80 1.54 -19.50
CA ILE A 218 -14.64 2.16 -20.56
C ILE A 218 -14.91 3.63 -20.22
N ARG A 219 -15.30 3.93 -18.98
CA ARG A 219 -15.56 5.31 -18.53
C ARG A 219 -14.32 6.20 -18.61
N GLU A 220 -13.13 5.65 -18.43
CA GLU A 220 -11.84 6.34 -18.51
C GLU A 220 -11.23 6.33 -19.93
N ASN A 221 -11.93 5.80 -20.94
CA ASN A 221 -11.43 5.59 -22.30
C ASN A 221 -10.11 4.80 -22.34
N CYS A 222 -10.02 3.77 -21.50
CA CYS A 222 -8.86 2.89 -21.39
C CYS A 222 -9.20 1.47 -21.86
N GLN A 223 -8.14 0.66 -22.03
CA GLN A 223 -8.28 -0.75 -22.35
C GLN A 223 -9.01 -1.51 -21.24
N VAL A 224 -10.02 -2.30 -21.60
CA VAL A 224 -10.72 -3.21 -20.66
C VAL A 224 -9.80 -4.33 -20.19
N VAL A 225 -10.18 -4.98 -19.11
CA VAL A 225 -9.43 -6.09 -18.53
C VAL A 225 -9.43 -7.28 -19.51
N PRO A 226 -8.30 -7.94 -19.76
CA PRO A 226 -8.25 -9.15 -20.59
C PRO A 226 -9.27 -10.20 -20.17
N GLY A 227 -9.99 -10.77 -21.12
CA GLY A 227 -11.05 -11.75 -20.86
C GLY A 227 -12.41 -11.14 -20.48
N THR A 228 -12.58 -9.82 -20.69
CA THR A 228 -13.90 -9.17 -20.64
C THR A 228 -14.27 -8.62 -22.02
N LEU A 229 -15.58 -8.55 -22.29
CA LEU A 229 -16.11 -7.89 -23.47
C LEU A 229 -16.04 -6.36 -23.29
N ALA A 230 -16.00 -5.64 -24.41
CA ALA A 230 -16.05 -4.17 -24.39
C ALA A 230 -17.51 -3.63 -24.43
N ASP A 231 -18.51 -4.52 -24.48
CA ASP A 231 -19.92 -4.14 -24.45
C ASP A 231 -20.35 -3.81 -23.03
N GLN A 232 -20.72 -2.54 -22.81
CA GLN A 232 -21.12 -2.05 -21.50
C GLN A 232 -22.40 -2.71 -20.99
N THR A 233 -23.35 -3.02 -21.86
CA THR A 233 -24.65 -3.61 -21.50
C THR A 233 -24.47 -5.03 -20.97
N GLU A 234 -23.65 -5.82 -21.66
CA GLU A 234 -23.32 -7.19 -21.24
C GLU A 234 -22.55 -7.21 -19.92
N LEU A 235 -21.59 -6.30 -19.77
CA LEU A 235 -20.84 -6.17 -18.50
C LEU A 235 -21.76 -5.82 -17.32
N ILE A 236 -22.68 -4.88 -17.49
CA ILE A 236 -23.65 -4.49 -16.45
C ILE A 236 -24.54 -5.66 -16.10
N SER A 237 -25.10 -6.36 -17.08
CA SER A 237 -25.98 -7.51 -16.87
C SER A 237 -25.28 -8.61 -16.04
N GLU A 238 -24.03 -8.93 -16.37
CA GLU A 238 -23.25 -9.93 -15.63
C GLU A 238 -22.93 -9.46 -14.20
N VAL A 239 -22.62 -8.17 -14.00
CA VAL A 239 -22.40 -7.56 -12.67
C VAL A 239 -23.64 -7.66 -11.80
N GLU A 240 -24.84 -7.36 -12.35
CA GLU A 240 -26.10 -7.45 -11.65
C GLU A 240 -26.38 -8.89 -11.21
N GLN A 241 -26.24 -9.87 -12.10
CA GLN A 241 -26.42 -11.28 -11.78
C GLN A 241 -25.50 -11.77 -10.65
N LEU A 242 -24.22 -11.38 -10.67
CA LEU A 242 -23.27 -11.73 -9.62
C LEU A 242 -23.59 -11.03 -8.30
N ASN A 243 -23.99 -9.75 -8.36
CA ASN A 243 -24.40 -9.02 -7.18
C ASN A 243 -25.66 -9.58 -6.52
N ASP A 244 -26.66 -10.00 -7.31
CA ASP A 244 -27.90 -10.59 -6.81
C ASP A 244 -27.64 -11.93 -6.10
N ARG A 245 -26.67 -12.70 -6.61
CA ARG A 245 -26.27 -13.98 -6.03
C ARG A 245 -25.47 -13.82 -4.74
N HIS A 246 -24.52 -12.87 -4.69
CA HIS A 246 -23.54 -12.75 -3.59
C HIS A 246 -23.72 -11.51 -2.72
N HIS A 247 -24.62 -10.59 -3.04
CA HIS A 247 -24.89 -9.34 -2.32
C HIS A 247 -23.63 -8.48 -2.07
N ILE A 248 -22.69 -8.46 -3.05
CA ILE A 248 -21.36 -7.86 -2.92
C ILE A 248 -21.44 -6.36 -2.62
N LEU A 249 -22.32 -5.62 -3.32
CA LEU A 249 -22.51 -4.19 -3.08
C LEU A 249 -23.05 -3.91 -1.67
N ARG A 250 -23.91 -4.78 -1.14
CA ARG A 250 -24.39 -4.68 0.24
C ARG A 250 -23.26 -4.91 1.23
N ALA A 251 -22.39 -5.91 0.98
CA ALA A 251 -21.23 -6.18 1.82
C ALA A 251 -20.26 -5.01 1.83
N ILE A 252 -19.99 -4.39 0.67
CA ILE A 252 -19.15 -3.17 0.56
C ILE A 252 -19.80 -2.04 1.36
N ARG A 253 -21.10 -1.79 1.21
CA ARG A 253 -21.82 -0.72 1.91
C ARG A 253 -21.78 -0.91 3.43
N VAL A 254 -21.97 -2.13 3.93
CA VAL A 254 -21.87 -2.44 5.37
C VAL A 254 -20.44 -2.23 5.86
N ALA A 255 -19.45 -2.64 5.07
CA ALA A 255 -18.04 -2.50 5.41
C ALA A 255 -17.58 -1.03 5.51
N VAL A 256 -18.09 -0.18 4.61
CA VAL A 256 -17.77 1.27 4.58
C VAL A 256 -18.66 2.06 5.53
N GLY A 257 -19.87 1.57 5.82
CA GLY A 257 -20.89 2.25 6.65
C GLY A 257 -20.64 2.20 8.16
N HIS A 258 -19.62 1.50 8.63
CA HIS A 258 -19.10 1.71 9.98
C HIS A 258 -18.27 3.01 9.97
N GLU A 259 -18.97 4.12 10.05
CA GLU A 259 -18.41 5.46 10.00
C GLU A 259 -17.27 5.62 10.99
N VAL A 260 -16.10 5.94 10.46
CA VAL A 260 -15.11 6.73 11.17
C VAL A 260 -15.78 8.09 11.40
N ASP A 261 -16.01 8.43 12.68
CA ASP A 261 -16.59 9.69 13.10
C ASP A 261 -15.92 10.85 12.36
N ARG A 262 -16.68 11.59 11.53
CA ARG A 262 -16.18 12.61 10.59
C ARG A 262 -15.61 13.86 11.27
N GLN A 263 -15.41 13.85 12.59
CA GLN A 263 -14.91 15.00 13.34
C GLN A 263 -13.41 15.31 13.17
N HIS A 264 -12.68 14.56 12.34
CA HIS A 264 -11.21 14.68 12.28
C HIS A 264 -10.72 15.06 10.88
N ASP A 265 -11.11 16.23 10.41
CA ASP A 265 -10.58 16.83 9.15
C ASP A 265 -9.24 17.58 9.39
N LYS A 266 -8.42 17.07 10.30
CA LYS A 266 -7.11 17.68 10.61
C LYS A 266 -6.02 17.08 9.74
N LYS A 267 -5.22 17.94 9.10
CA LYS A 267 -4.00 17.53 8.38
C LYS A 267 -2.99 16.94 9.38
N GLY A 268 -2.71 15.64 9.29
CA GLY A 268 -1.80 14.95 10.21
C GLY A 268 -1.74 13.45 9.93
N TYR A 269 -1.26 12.68 10.90
CA TYR A 269 -1.19 11.21 10.81
C TYR A 269 -2.30 10.58 11.65
N TYR A 270 -2.85 9.49 11.16
CA TYR A 270 -3.86 8.72 11.85
C TYR A 270 -3.42 7.26 11.95
N ILE A 271 -3.41 6.70 13.15
CA ILE A 271 -3.30 5.25 13.33
C ILE A 271 -4.70 4.71 13.55
N LEU A 272 -5.16 3.92 12.59
CA LEU A 272 -6.42 3.18 12.69
C LEU A 272 -6.10 1.82 13.31
N ILE A 273 -6.66 1.53 14.48
CA ILE A 273 -6.41 0.32 15.27
C ILE A 273 -7.70 -0.49 15.33
N LEU A 274 -7.75 -1.62 14.63
CA LEU A 274 -8.89 -2.53 14.63
C LEU A 274 -8.63 -3.70 15.58
N ASN A 275 -9.51 -3.88 16.56
CA ASN A 275 -9.53 -5.06 17.41
C ASN A 275 -10.56 -6.05 16.87
N TYR A 276 -10.10 -7.23 16.44
CA TYR A 276 -10.98 -8.26 15.84
C TYR A 276 -11.89 -8.98 16.82
N GLU A 277 -11.53 -9.03 18.10
CA GLU A 277 -12.37 -9.67 19.13
C GLU A 277 -13.55 -8.78 19.50
N THR A 278 -13.25 -7.51 19.80
CA THR A 278 -14.28 -6.55 20.21
C THR A 278 -14.98 -5.88 19.03
N LYS A 279 -14.50 -6.10 17.79
CA LYS A 279 -14.95 -5.42 16.55
C LYS A 279 -14.93 -3.89 16.66
N ARG A 280 -14.04 -3.34 17.50
CA ARG A 280 -13.91 -1.89 17.70
C ARG A 280 -12.75 -1.33 16.90
N LEU A 281 -13.01 -0.21 16.23
CA LEU A 281 -12.00 0.64 15.59
C LEU A 281 -11.66 1.77 16.56
N ARG A 282 -10.35 1.96 16.82
CA ARG A 282 -9.82 3.14 17.50
C ARG A 282 -9.03 3.96 16.51
N VAL A 283 -9.18 5.28 16.59
CA VAL A 283 -8.41 6.22 15.76
C VAL A 283 -7.53 7.03 16.68
N ARG A 284 -6.23 7.07 16.42
CA ARG A 284 -5.28 7.92 17.13
C ARG A 284 -4.71 8.95 16.15
N TYR A 285 -4.88 10.22 16.47
CA TYR A 285 -4.41 11.33 15.66
C TYR A 285 -3.05 11.82 16.16
N PHE A 286 -2.19 12.26 15.22
CA PHE A 286 -0.92 12.92 15.45
C PHE A 286 -0.79 14.11 14.51
N GLN A 287 -0.20 15.20 14.98
CA GLN A 287 0.05 16.37 14.13
C GLN A 287 1.07 16.04 13.02
N ALA A 288 1.10 16.87 11.99
CA ALA A 288 2.03 16.68 10.86
C ALA A 288 3.51 16.72 11.31
N SER A 289 3.82 17.43 12.40
CA SER A 289 5.15 17.48 13.03
C SER A 289 5.52 16.23 13.83
N GLU A 290 4.54 15.36 14.15
CA GLU A 290 4.70 14.17 15.00
C GLU A 290 4.85 12.87 14.16
N ALA A 291 5.29 12.99 12.91
CA ALA A 291 5.44 11.87 11.97
C ALA A 291 6.21 10.68 12.52
N GLU A 292 7.29 10.95 13.26
CA GLU A 292 8.14 9.90 13.85
C GLU A 292 7.49 9.20 15.03
N GLU A 293 6.82 9.96 15.89
CA GLU A 293 6.08 9.39 17.01
C GLU A 293 4.96 8.48 16.47
N ALA A 294 4.23 8.93 15.44
CA ALA A 294 3.21 8.14 14.77
C ALA A 294 3.81 6.84 14.20
N ASN A 295 4.95 6.91 13.51
CA ASN A 295 5.62 5.74 12.96
C ASN A 295 6.17 4.80 14.05
N ALA A 296 6.74 5.34 15.14
CA ALA A 296 7.25 4.55 16.26
C ALA A 296 6.12 3.77 16.96
N ILE A 297 5.00 4.43 17.23
CA ILE A 297 3.83 3.81 17.86
C ILE A 297 3.20 2.78 16.92
N TYR A 298 3.08 3.10 15.63
CA TYR A 298 2.59 2.15 14.63
C TYR A 298 3.47 0.88 14.60
N SER A 299 4.80 1.04 14.57
CA SER A 299 5.74 -0.10 14.57
C SER A 299 5.64 -0.91 15.86
N GLN A 300 5.44 -0.26 17.03
CA GLN A 300 5.23 -0.95 18.29
C GLN A 300 3.94 -1.78 18.28
N ILE A 301 2.82 -1.23 17.78
CA ILE A 301 1.55 -1.96 17.67
C ILE A 301 1.70 -3.15 16.71
N GLU A 302 2.35 -2.95 15.56
CA GLU A 302 2.59 -4.01 14.58
C GLU A 302 3.47 -5.15 15.14
N SER A 303 4.48 -4.84 15.96
CA SER A 303 5.35 -5.86 16.57
C SER A 303 4.62 -6.74 17.60
N GLN A 304 3.60 -6.21 18.27
CA GLN A 304 2.79 -6.92 19.28
C GLN A 304 1.57 -7.64 18.68
N ARG A 305 1.36 -7.55 17.38
CA ARG A 305 0.16 -8.06 16.71
C ARG A 305 -0.05 -9.57 16.83
N SER A 306 1.02 -10.37 16.85
CA SER A 306 0.94 -11.83 17.00
C SER A 306 0.34 -12.25 18.35
N GLU A 307 0.44 -11.39 19.37
CA GLU A 307 -0.06 -11.66 20.72
C GLU A 307 -1.44 -11.02 20.97
N THR A 308 -1.76 -9.99 20.17
CA THR A 308 -2.94 -9.15 20.39
C THR A 308 -3.85 -9.18 19.20
N LYS A 309 -4.84 -9.84 18.97
CA LYS A 309 -5.76 -9.83 17.79
C LYS A 309 -6.15 -8.42 17.30
N ILE A 310 -5.14 -7.55 17.17
CA ILE A 310 -5.24 -6.15 16.77
C ILE A 310 -4.57 -5.97 15.41
N ASP A 311 -5.18 -5.22 14.51
CA ASP A 311 -4.59 -4.75 13.26
C ASP A 311 -4.47 -3.22 13.29
N ALA A 312 -3.39 -2.67 12.77
CA ALA A 312 -3.20 -1.23 12.70
C ALA A 312 -2.82 -0.78 11.28
N VAL A 313 -3.24 0.42 10.93
CA VAL A 313 -2.84 1.09 9.68
C VAL A 313 -2.49 2.53 10.00
N LEU A 314 -1.28 2.95 9.61
CA LEU A 314 -0.89 4.35 9.65
C LEU A 314 -1.28 4.99 8.30
N VAL A 315 -2.07 6.05 8.36
CA VAL A 315 -2.51 6.85 7.21
C VAL A 315 -2.26 8.34 7.47
N ARG A 316 -2.15 9.11 6.40
CA ARG A 316 -1.99 10.56 6.45
C ARG A 316 -2.94 11.22 5.47
#